data_979ee73c0a6d4b2dec55c5d74da87943
#
_entry.id   979ee73c0a6d4b2dec55c5d74da87943
#
_cell.length_a   1.000
_cell.length_b   1.000
_cell.length_c   1.000
_cell.angle_alpha   90.00
_cell.angle_beta   90.00
_cell.angle_gamma   90.00
#
_symmetry.space_group_name_H-M   'P 1'
#
loop_
_entity.id
_entity.type
_entity.pdbx_description
1 polymer ?
#
loop_
_entity_poly.entity_id
_entity_poly.type
_entity_poly.pdbx_seq_one_letter_code
_entity_poly.pdbx_strand_id
1 'polypeptide(L)'
;MKKEVIAHKNPKSPISEVFRTLRTNIQFMNVSKKMKTLLVTSTFPSEGKSWVASNLAVTFAQAGKKVVLIDADMRKGRQYAIFGLSPKPGLSNFLSQVEIGNDGRLSEDVGNFIQATEVENLYVMTAGNVPPNPSELLVSAQMIGLIDSLKKVCDMIIIDGTPSELVTDSVILSRIADSTLIVTAHKITKKDALERVVKNIRNVGGNIAGVVINKVPVSAKKYGERYYYYGEDKILSGKSKKEANINKKQTSAGNFSFEDRLSNEGTYQNKMEQMEEDNFLRNDDEPFWVPEQQNEGENTSNEEILSDKT
;
A
#
# COMPACT_ATOMS: atom_id res chain seq x y z
N MET A 1 -8.17 -18.83 2.28
CA MET A 1 -7.67 -17.48 2.54
C MET A 1 -8.13 -17.01 3.92
N LYS A 2 -7.23 -16.52 4.79
CA LYS A 2 -7.58 -16.06 6.15
C LYS A 2 -8.28 -14.71 6.12
N LYS A 3 -8.92 -14.30 7.25
CA LYS A 3 -9.63 -13.01 7.42
C LYS A 3 -8.74 -11.77 7.13
N GLU A 4 -7.44 -11.96 6.98
CA GLU A 4 -6.43 -10.90 6.84
C GLU A 4 -6.50 -10.13 5.50
N VAL A 5 -7.04 -10.73 4.43
CA VAL A 5 -7.14 -10.06 3.11
C VAL A 5 -8.50 -9.39 2.97
N ILE A 6 -8.65 -8.24 3.64
CA ILE A 6 -9.93 -7.53 3.72
C ILE A 6 -10.36 -6.96 2.36
N ALA A 7 -9.41 -6.51 1.54
CA ALA A 7 -9.69 -5.98 0.20
C ALA A 7 -10.36 -7.00 -0.73
N HIS A 8 -10.15 -8.31 -0.50
CA HIS A 8 -10.86 -9.38 -1.21
C HIS A 8 -12.15 -9.80 -0.50
N LYS A 9 -12.08 -10.07 0.82
CA LYS A 9 -13.22 -10.63 1.58
C LYS A 9 -14.34 -9.65 1.83
N ASN A 10 -14.04 -8.37 1.98
CA ASN A 10 -15.01 -7.31 2.14
C ASN A 10 -14.65 -6.10 1.26
N PRO A 11 -14.86 -6.20 -0.06
CA PRO A 11 -14.49 -5.13 -1.00
C PRO A 11 -15.20 -3.80 -0.73
N LYS A 12 -16.36 -3.83 -0.07
CA LYS A 12 -17.14 -2.63 0.26
C LYS A 12 -16.78 -2.02 1.64
N SER A 13 -15.80 -2.58 2.34
CA SER A 13 -15.40 -2.02 3.63
C SER A 13 -14.66 -0.68 3.46
N PRO A 14 -14.78 0.24 4.42
CA PRO A 14 -14.01 1.48 4.44
C PRO A 14 -12.49 1.23 4.33
N ILE A 15 -12.00 0.14 4.95
CA ILE A 15 -10.57 -0.23 4.90
C ILE A 15 -10.17 -0.62 3.46
N SER A 16 -11.04 -1.30 2.72
CA SER A 16 -10.79 -1.64 1.32
C SER A 16 -10.68 -0.39 0.44
N GLU A 17 -11.45 0.67 0.74
CA GLU A 17 -11.31 1.96 0.08
C GLU A 17 -9.99 2.65 0.40
N VAL A 18 -9.51 2.59 1.64
CA VAL A 18 -8.18 3.10 1.99
C VAL A 18 -7.09 2.44 1.14
N PHE A 19 -7.17 1.12 0.91
CA PHE A 19 -6.21 0.43 0.04
C PHE A 19 -6.36 0.82 -1.44
N ARG A 20 -7.58 1.09 -1.93
CA ARG A 20 -7.77 1.61 -3.30
C ARG A 20 -7.19 3.01 -3.45
N THR A 21 -7.38 3.87 -2.45
CA THR A 21 -6.76 5.21 -2.41
C THR A 21 -5.23 5.09 -2.38
N LEU A 22 -4.67 4.23 -1.52
CA LEU A 22 -3.23 4.00 -1.46
C LEU A 22 -2.68 3.51 -2.81
N ARG A 23 -3.36 2.53 -3.45
CA ARG A 23 -3.00 2.10 -4.82
C ARG A 23 -2.99 3.27 -5.80
N THR A 24 -4.05 4.08 -5.79
CA THR A 24 -4.18 5.23 -6.71
C THR A 24 -3.04 6.22 -6.48
N ASN A 25 -2.74 6.56 -5.25
CA ASN A 25 -1.62 7.43 -4.90
C ASN A 25 -0.30 6.86 -5.44
N ILE A 26 -0.02 5.58 -5.20
CA ILE A 26 1.19 4.91 -5.70
C ILE A 26 1.26 4.94 -7.23
N GLN A 27 0.15 4.73 -7.94
CA GLN A 27 0.11 4.77 -9.40
C GLN A 27 0.44 6.15 -9.97
N PHE A 28 0.06 7.21 -9.30
CA PHE A 28 0.26 8.59 -9.76
C PHE A 28 1.57 9.25 -9.26
N MET A 29 2.29 8.61 -8.33
CA MET A 29 3.55 9.18 -7.82
C MET A 29 4.65 9.33 -8.86
N ASN A 30 4.70 8.46 -9.86
CA ASN A 30 5.72 8.43 -10.89
C ASN A 30 5.09 8.51 -12.29
N VAL A 31 4.61 9.69 -12.67
CA VAL A 31 4.02 9.91 -14.01
C VAL A 31 5.07 9.77 -15.11
N SER A 32 6.32 10.14 -14.84
CA SER A 32 7.41 10.12 -15.83
C SER A 32 8.05 8.74 -16.05
N LYS A 33 8.03 7.85 -15.04
CA LYS A 33 8.60 6.50 -15.14
C LYS A 33 7.63 5.49 -14.54
N LYS A 34 7.14 4.57 -15.39
CA LYS A 34 6.21 3.53 -14.96
C LYS A 34 6.89 2.62 -13.92
N MET A 35 6.49 2.74 -12.65
CA MET A 35 6.95 1.88 -11.57
C MET A 35 6.37 0.48 -11.75
N LYS A 36 7.23 -0.53 -11.71
CA LYS A 36 6.85 -1.95 -11.78
C LYS A 36 7.15 -2.72 -10.50
N THR A 37 8.08 -2.24 -9.68
CA THR A 37 8.47 -2.92 -8.44
C THR A 37 8.31 -2.02 -7.24
N LEU A 38 7.58 -2.50 -6.23
CA LEU A 38 7.36 -1.80 -4.96
C LEU A 38 7.78 -2.70 -3.81
N LEU A 39 8.79 -2.27 -3.06
CA LEU A 39 9.13 -2.89 -1.78
C LEU A 39 8.21 -2.35 -0.69
N VAL A 40 7.65 -3.23 0.13
CA VAL A 40 6.93 -2.88 1.35
C VAL A 40 7.75 -3.37 2.54
N THR A 41 8.22 -2.44 3.36
CA THR A 41 8.99 -2.71 4.57
C THR A 41 8.33 -2.07 5.80
N SER A 42 8.89 -2.27 6.99
CA SER A 42 8.46 -1.60 8.21
C SER A 42 9.67 -1.18 9.04
N THR A 43 9.46 -0.30 10.01
CA THR A 43 10.50 0.06 10.98
C THR A 43 10.77 -1.12 11.89
N PHE A 44 9.74 -1.64 12.56
CA PHE A 44 9.83 -2.75 13.50
C PHE A 44 8.94 -3.94 13.10
N PRO A 45 9.14 -5.12 13.73
CA PRO A 45 8.23 -6.26 13.57
C PRO A 45 6.80 -5.91 14.00
N SER A 46 5.84 -6.62 13.43
CA SER A 46 4.42 -6.51 13.78
C SER A 46 3.76 -5.15 13.50
N GLU A 47 4.36 -4.26 12.72
CA GLU A 47 3.73 -3.01 12.26
C GLU A 47 2.71 -3.22 11.15
N GLY A 48 2.69 -4.42 10.54
CA GLY A 48 1.68 -4.81 9.55
C GLY A 48 2.14 -4.75 8.10
N LYS A 49 3.45 -4.73 7.82
CA LYS A 49 4.00 -4.73 6.46
C LYS A 49 3.37 -5.78 5.54
N SER A 50 3.34 -7.05 5.98
CA SER A 50 2.81 -8.16 5.18
C SER A 50 1.31 -8.03 4.93
N TRP A 51 0.56 -7.51 5.91
CA TRP A 51 -0.86 -7.21 5.76
C TRP A 51 -1.10 -6.08 4.74
N VAL A 52 -0.29 -5.02 4.79
CA VAL A 52 -0.34 -3.92 3.82
C VAL A 52 0.04 -4.43 2.43
N ALA A 53 1.14 -5.18 2.29
CA ALA A 53 1.58 -5.75 1.03
C ALA A 53 0.50 -6.64 0.38
N SER A 54 -0.12 -7.55 1.16
CA SER A 54 -1.17 -8.46 0.69
C SER A 54 -2.40 -7.71 0.18
N ASN A 55 -2.92 -6.77 0.97
CA ASN A 55 -4.13 -6.03 0.59
C ASN A 55 -3.88 -5.08 -0.58
N LEU A 56 -2.69 -4.47 -0.64
CA LEU A 56 -2.29 -3.64 -1.76
C LEU A 56 -2.18 -4.46 -3.05
N ALA A 57 -1.55 -5.65 -3.01
CA ALA A 57 -1.45 -6.58 -4.15
C ALA A 57 -2.83 -6.96 -4.68
N VAL A 58 -3.77 -7.27 -3.78
CA VAL A 58 -5.16 -7.56 -4.15
C VAL A 58 -5.81 -6.38 -4.86
N THR A 59 -5.62 -5.15 -4.37
CA THR A 59 -6.25 -3.98 -5.01
C THR A 59 -5.67 -3.67 -6.39
N PHE A 60 -4.38 -3.94 -6.63
CA PHE A 60 -3.78 -3.85 -7.96
C PHE A 60 -4.35 -4.91 -8.91
N ALA A 61 -4.47 -6.17 -8.45
CA ALA A 61 -5.04 -7.26 -9.22
C ALA A 61 -6.51 -7.02 -9.58
N GLN A 62 -7.33 -6.53 -8.63
CA GLN A 62 -8.72 -6.13 -8.84
C GLN A 62 -8.87 -4.96 -9.84
N ALA A 63 -7.82 -4.18 -10.06
CA ALA A 63 -7.77 -3.15 -11.09
C ALA A 63 -7.29 -3.69 -12.46
N GLY A 64 -7.29 -5.01 -12.67
CA GLY A 64 -6.93 -5.67 -13.93
C GLY A 64 -5.41 -5.74 -14.18
N LYS A 65 -4.57 -5.50 -13.15
CA LYS A 65 -3.11 -5.62 -13.26
C LYS A 65 -2.67 -7.04 -12.98
N LYS A 66 -1.73 -7.57 -13.78
CA LYS A 66 -1.05 -8.83 -13.50
C LYS A 66 0.00 -8.59 -12.42
N VAL A 67 -0.25 -9.12 -11.22
CA VAL A 67 0.53 -8.84 -10.01
C VAL A 67 1.23 -10.08 -9.52
N VAL A 68 2.52 -9.94 -9.16
CA VAL A 68 3.25 -10.93 -8.37
C VAL A 68 3.60 -10.32 -7.03
N LEU A 69 3.19 -10.98 -5.95
CA LEU A 69 3.61 -10.69 -4.58
C LEU A 69 4.72 -11.66 -4.18
N ILE A 70 5.90 -11.12 -3.86
CA ILE A 70 7.06 -11.90 -3.41
C ILE A 70 7.20 -11.77 -1.90
N ASP A 71 7.19 -12.87 -1.17
CA ASP A 71 7.53 -12.90 0.26
C ASP A 71 9.06 -12.98 0.41
N ALA A 72 9.68 -11.83 0.59
CA ALA A 72 11.13 -11.73 0.76
C ALA A 72 11.57 -11.74 2.24
N ASP A 73 10.63 -11.89 3.18
CA ASP A 73 10.95 -12.18 4.58
C ASP A 73 11.24 -13.68 4.75
N MET A 74 12.38 -14.14 4.23
CA MET A 74 12.79 -15.54 4.32
C MET A 74 13.04 -16.01 5.76
N ARG A 75 13.03 -15.09 6.74
CA ARG A 75 13.18 -15.40 8.17
C ARG A 75 11.84 -15.71 8.82
N LYS A 76 10.79 -14.96 8.48
CA LYS A 76 9.45 -15.04 9.08
C LYS A 76 8.36 -14.81 8.05
N GLY A 77 8.50 -15.38 6.84
CA GLY A 77 7.53 -15.28 5.77
C GLY A 77 6.13 -15.66 6.20
N ARG A 78 5.13 -14.93 5.75
CA ARG A 78 3.73 -15.12 6.13
C ARG A 78 2.75 -15.18 4.97
N GLN A 79 3.18 -14.88 3.75
CA GLN A 79 2.26 -14.79 2.61
C GLN A 79 1.62 -16.15 2.30
N TYR A 80 2.35 -17.26 2.49
CA TYR A 80 1.77 -18.59 2.36
C TYR A 80 0.55 -18.82 3.28
N ALA A 81 0.65 -18.34 4.52
CA ALA A 81 -0.42 -18.48 5.50
C ALA A 81 -1.58 -17.51 5.25
N ILE A 82 -1.29 -16.31 4.76
CA ILE A 82 -2.30 -15.28 4.42
C ILE A 82 -3.17 -15.76 3.26
N PHE A 83 -2.55 -16.30 2.21
CA PHE A 83 -3.25 -16.75 1.00
C PHE A 83 -3.65 -18.22 1.03
N GLY A 84 -3.23 -19.01 2.02
CA GLY A 84 -3.54 -20.45 2.11
C GLY A 84 -2.80 -21.29 1.07
N LEU A 85 -1.55 -20.91 0.77
CA LEU A 85 -0.69 -21.53 -0.22
C LEU A 85 0.33 -22.49 0.41
N SER A 86 1.01 -23.29 -0.44
CA SER A 86 2.16 -24.06 0.01
C SER A 86 3.31 -23.12 0.43
N PRO A 87 4.00 -23.38 1.56
CA PRO A 87 5.16 -22.58 1.94
C PRO A 87 6.37 -22.77 0.99
N LYS A 88 6.39 -23.82 0.17
CA LYS A 88 7.47 -24.19 -0.78
C LYS A 88 6.93 -24.87 -2.05
N PRO A 89 7.70 -24.82 -3.17
CA PRO A 89 8.91 -24.02 -3.35
C PRO A 89 8.60 -22.52 -3.33
N GLY A 90 9.60 -21.68 -3.01
CA GLY A 90 9.46 -20.24 -2.94
C GLY A 90 10.77 -19.52 -3.24
N LEU A 91 10.89 -18.26 -2.83
CA LEU A 91 12.00 -17.38 -3.15
C LEU A 91 13.37 -17.97 -2.78
N SER A 92 13.53 -18.47 -1.56
CA SER A 92 14.80 -19.04 -1.12
C SER A 92 15.20 -20.28 -1.93
N ASN A 93 14.21 -21.10 -2.34
CA ASN A 93 14.46 -22.26 -3.21
C ASN A 93 14.94 -21.79 -4.58
N PHE A 94 14.25 -20.81 -5.18
CA PHE A 94 14.66 -20.21 -6.44
C PHE A 94 16.10 -19.67 -6.37
N LEU A 95 16.39 -18.81 -5.40
CA LEU A 95 17.71 -18.17 -5.28
C LEU A 95 18.87 -19.14 -5.01
N SER A 96 18.59 -20.31 -4.43
CA SER A 96 19.60 -21.33 -4.11
C SER A 96 19.79 -22.39 -5.21
N GLN A 97 18.80 -22.59 -6.08
CA GLN A 97 18.78 -23.70 -7.04
C GLN A 97 18.95 -23.25 -8.49
N VAL A 98 18.49 -22.04 -8.81
CA VAL A 98 18.50 -21.54 -10.19
C VAL A 98 19.86 -20.93 -10.53
N GLU A 99 20.46 -21.39 -11.60
CA GLU A 99 21.71 -20.85 -12.14
C GLU A 99 21.42 -19.85 -13.26
N ILE A 100 22.35 -18.95 -13.48
CA ILE A 100 22.31 -18.02 -14.62
C ILE A 100 23.34 -18.50 -15.63
N GLY A 101 22.87 -18.86 -16.83
CA GLY A 101 23.73 -19.23 -17.94
C GLY A 101 24.62 -18.07 -18.43
N ASN A 102 25.63 -18.36 -19.20
CA ASN A 102 26.53 -17.36 -19.82
C ASN A 102 25.76 -16.39 -20.75
N ASP A 103 24.60 -16.77 -21.23
CA ASP A 103 23.67 -15.96 -22.03
C ASP A 103 22.73 -15.09 -21.20
N GLY A 104 22.86 -15.09 -19.86
CA GLY A 104 22.02 -14.37 -18.92
C GLY A 104 20.63 -15.00 -18.69
N ARG A 105 20.39 -16.21 -19.20
CA ARG A 105 19.12 -16.91 -18.98
C ARG A 105 19.15 -17.70 -17.68
N LEU A 106 17.98 -17.78 -17.05
CA LEU A 106 17.78 -18.62 -15.88
C LEU A 106 17.68 -20.09 -16.30
N SER A 107 18.28 -21.01 -15.52
CA SER A 107 18.27 -22.45 -15.79
C SER A 107 16.88 -23.09 -15.63
N GLU A 108 15.97 -22.43 -14.89
CA GLU A 108 14.60 -22.90 -14.66
C GLU A 108 13.57 -21.79 -14.88
N ASP A 109 12.34 -22.21 -15.19
CA ASP A 109 11.20 -21.29 -15.29
C ASP A 109 10.80 -20.76 -13.91
N VAL A 110 10.76 -19.43 -13.81
CA VAL A 110 10.27 -18.72 -12.61
C VAL A 110 8.87 -19.17 -12.20
N GLY A 111 8.04 -19.60 -13.16
CA GLY A 111 6.68 -20.11 -12.94
C GLY A 111 6.63 -21.29 -11.97
N ASN A 112 7.67 -22.13 -11.90
CA ASN A 112 7.73 -23.28 -10.99
C ASN A 112 7.76 -22.87 -9.50
N PHE A 113 8.08 -21.63 -9.19
CA PHE A 113 8.21 -21.08 -7.82
C PHE A 113 7.09 -20.12 -7.46
N ILE A 114 6.09 -19.94 -8.35
CA ILE A 114 4.99 -19.00 -8.19
C ILE A 114 3.68 -19.78 -8.13
N GLN A 115 2.79 -19.39 -7.21
CA GLN A 115 1.49 -20.03 -7.03
C GLN A 115 0.36 -19.03 -7.35
N ALA A 116 -0.66 -19.49 -8.08
CA ALA A 116 -1.89 -18.74 -8.28
C ALA A 116 -2.67 -18.63 -6.97
N THR A 117 -3.41 -17.53 -6.80
CA THR A 117 -4.30 -17.33 -5.65
C THR A 117 -5.78 -17.44 -6.05
N GLU A 118 -6.68 -17.37 -5.07
CA GLU A 118 -8.13 -17.22 -5.33
C GLU A 118 -8.48 -15.85 -5.97
N VAL A 119 -7.57 -14.89 -5.95
CA VAL A 119 -7.75 -13.56 -6.55
C VAL A 119 -7.24 -13.60 -7.98
N GLU A 120 -8.12 -13.33 -8.93
CA GLU A 120 -7.75 -13.23 -10.34
C GLU A 120 -6.61 -12.25 -10.55
N ASN A 121 -5.65 -12.59 -11.43
CA ASN A 121 -4.46 -11.80 -11.75
C ASN A 121 -3.46 -11.61 -10.60
N LEU A 122 -3.62 -12.29 -9.45
CA LEU A 122 -2.68 -12.26 -8.33
C LEU A 122 -1.98 -13.60 -8.15
N TYR A 123 -0.67 -13.55 -8.21
CA TYR A 123 0.24 -14.68 -8.00
C TYR A 123 1.15 -14.40 -6.81
N VAL A 124 1.57 -15.45 -6.11
CA VAL A 124 2.46 -15.31 -4.93
C VAL A 124 3.66 -16.23 -5.08
N MET A 125 4.85 -15.66 -4.88
CA MET A 125 6.07 -16.39 -4.59
C MET A 125 6.26 -16.36 -3.08
N THR A 126 6.11 -17.51 -2.43
CA THR A 126 6.28 -17.63 -0.97
C THR A 126 7.75 -17.54 -0.58
N ALA A 127 8.06 -17.38 0.70
CA ALA A 127 9.45 -17.24 1.15
C ALA A 127 10.31 -18.49 0.91
N GLY A 128 9.69 -19.67 0.88
CA GLY A 128 10.40 -20.95 0.76
C GLY A 128 10.99 -21.43 2.08
N ASN A 129 12.09 -22.17 2.01
CA ASN A 129 12.83 -22.63 3.18
C ASN A 129 13.56 -21.46 3.86
N VAL A 130 13.76 -21.52 5.17
CA VAL A 130 14.61 -20.55 5.86
C VAL A 130 16.07 -20.86 5.53
N PRO A 131 16.79 -20.00 4.76
CA PRO A 131 18.18 -20.23 4.43
C PRO A 131 19.10 -19.78 5.55
N PRO A 132 20.35 -20.25 5.62
CA PRO A 132 21.32 -19.79 6.62
C PRO A 132 21.65 -18.29 6.45
N ASN A 133 21.80 -17.82 5.21
CA ASN A 133 22.26 -16.47 4.87
C ASN A 133 21.27 -15.74 3.95
N PRO A 134 20.10 -15.28 4.46
CA PRO A 134 19.08 -14.62 3.63
C PRO A 134 19.60 -13.38 2.88
N SER A 135 20.38 -12.53 3.55
CA SER A 135 20.88 -11.28 2.98
C SER A 135 21.82 -11.51 1.75
N GLU A 136 22.62 -12.57 1.78
CA GLU A 136 23.51 -12.93 0.66
C GLU A 136 22.72 -13.38 -0.57
N LEU A 137 21.63 -14.13 -0.36
CA LEU A 137 20.74 -14.51 -1.45
C LEU A 137 20.07 -13.30 -2.10
N LEU A 138 19.72 -12.29 -1.31
CA LEU A 138 19.06 -11.09 -1.82
C LEU A 138 19.97 -10.15 -2.64
N VAL A 139 21.29 -10.22 -2.46
CA VAL A 139 22.27 -9.48 -3.31
C VAL A 139 22.70 -10.27 -4.53
N SER A 140 22.27 -11.50 -4.69
CA SER A 140 22.72 -12.38 -5.76
C SER A 140 22.24 -11.91 -7.15
N ALA A 141 22.96 -12.34 -8.18
CA ALA A 141 22.54 -12.12 -9.56
C ALA A 141 21.20 -12.79 -9.89
N GLN A 142 20.88 -13.90 -9.21
CA GLN A 142 19.60 -14.61 -9.34
C GLN A 142 18.43 -13.72 -8.92
N MET A 143 18.57 -12.92 -7.86
CA MET A 143 17.52 -11.99 -7.43
C MET A 143 17.27 -10.90 -8.47
N ILE A 144 18.33 -10.36 -9.08
CA ILE A 144 18.21 -9.38 -10.16
C ILE A 144 17.54 -10.03 -11.38
N GLY A 145 18.01 -11.21 -11.79
CA GLY A 145 17.44 -11.97 -12.90
C GLY A 145 15.95 -12.32 -12.71
N LEU A 146 15.56 -12.66 -11.47
CA LEU A 146 14.16 -12.88 -11.10
C LEU A 146 13.31 -11.63 -11.35
N ILE A 147 13.72 -10.49 -10.80
CA ILE A 147 12.98 -9.22 -10.95
C ILE A 147 12.89 -8.82 -12.41
N ASP A 148 13.98 -8.93 -13.18
CA ASP A 148 14.00 -8.59 -14.61
C ASP A 148 13.12 -9.53 -15.44
N SER A 149 13.06 -10.81 -15.12
CA SER A 149 12.17 -11.77 -15.78
C SER A 149 10.71 -11.46 -15.48
N LEU A 150 10.38 -11.17 -14.23
CA LEU A 150 9.02 -10.80 -13.81
C LEU A 150 8.57 -9.45 -14.41
N LYS A 151 9.47 -8.46 -14.51
CA LYS A 151 9.16 -7.16 -15.15
C LYS A 151 8.71 -7.29 -16.60
N LYS A 152 9.08 -8.36 -17.31
CA LYS A 152 8.67 -8.62 -18.69
C LYS A 152 7.23 -9.10 -18.82
N VAL A 153 6.74 -9.84 -17.82
CA VAL A 153 5.46 -10.58 -17.88
C VAL A 153 4.40 -10.04 -16.92
N CYS A 154 4.78 -9.17 -15.96
CA CYS A 154 3.89 -8.60 -14.95
C CYS A 154 3.75 -7.08 -15.10
N ASP A 155 2.61 -6.56 -14.67
CA ASP A 155 2.37 -5.12 -14.56
C ASP A 155 2.93 -4.55 -13.26
N MET A 156 2.89 -5.35 -12.17
CA MET A 156 3.31 -4.91 -10.84
C MET A 156 3.92 -6.08 -10.06
N ILE A 157 5.05 -5.83 -9.42
CA ILE A 157 5.73 -6.73 -8.49
C ILE A 157 5.73 -6.05 -7.13
N ILE A 158 5.12 -6.67 -6.13
CA ILE A 158 5.14 -6.19 -4.75
C ILE A 158 6.04 -7.12 -3.95
N ILE A 159 7.01 -6.57 -3.23
CA ILE A 159 7.98 -7.32 -2.44
C ILE A 159 7.67 -7.07 -0.96
N ASP A 160 7.21 -8.09 -0.23
CA ASP A 160 7.05 -8.04 1.23
C ASP A 160 8.40 -8.29 1.88
N GLY A 161 9.06 -7.22 2.33
CA GLY A 161 10.40 -7.27 2.91
C GLY A 161 10.40 -7.62 4.40
N THR A 162 11.55 -7.35 5.05
CA THR A 162 11.77 -7.50 6.50
C THR A 162 11.68 -6.16 7.21
N PRO A 163 11.57 -6.11 8.56
CA PRO A 163 11.70 -4.86 9.32
C PRO A 163 13.11 -4.26 9.20
N SER A 164 13.22 -3.03 8.67
CA SER A 164 14.50 -2.42 8.28
C SER A 164 15.38 -1.93 9.43
N GLU A 165 14.83 -1.74 10.64
CA GLU A 165 15.64 -1.37 11.81
C GLU A 165 16.40 -2.57 12.40
N LEU A 166 15.95 -3.80 12.12
CA LEU A 166 16.53 -5.01 12.70
C LEU A 166 17.51 -5.73 11.78
N VAL A 167 17.25 -5.72 10.47
CA VAL A 167 18.04 -6.46 9.47
C VAL A 167 18.15 -5.65 8.19
N THR A 168 19.23 -5.91 7.44
CA THR A 168 19.57 -5.16 6.22
C THR A 168 18.83 -5.63 4.97
N ASP A 169 18.10 -6.73 5.05
CA ASP A 169 17.45 -7.39 3.91
C ASP A 169 16.61 -6.42 3.06
N SER A 170 15.74 -5.63 3.72
CA SER A 170 14.91 -4.63 3.01
C SER A 170 15.72 -3.43 2.51
N VAL A 171 16.80 -3.06 3.19
CA VAL A 171 17.71 -2.00 2.69
C VAL A 171 18.39 -2.47 1.39
N ILE A 172 18.79 -3.73 1.32
CA ILE A 172 19.34 -4.35 0.09
C ILE A 172 18.28 -4.32 -1.03
N LEU A 173 17.08 -4.80 -0.72
CA LEU A 173 15.98 -4.87 -1.69
C LEU A 173 15.54 -3.48 -2.19
N SER A 174 15.65 -2.43 -1.37
CA SER A 174 15.29 -1.07 -1.76
C SER A 174 16.12 -0.54 -2.94
N ARG A 175 17.33 -1.07 -3.13
CA ARG A 175 18.20 -0.69 -4.24
C ARG A 175 17.72 -1.26 -5.59
N ILE A 176 17.07 -2.40 -5.59
CA ILE A 176 16.60 -3.08 -6.82
C ILE A 176 15.10 -2.82 -7.08
N ALA A 177 14.36 -2.39 -6.08
CA ALA A 177 12.99 -1.95 -6.24
C ALA A 177 12.93 -0.55 -6.86
N ASP A 178 11.90 -0.28 -7.68
CA ASP A 178 11.70 1.06 -8.25
C ASP A 178 11.34 2.06 -7.16
N SER A 179 10.65 1.61 -6.09
CA SER A 179 10.35 2.44 -4.92
C SER A 179 10.04 1.60 -3.67
N THR A 180 10.10 2.22 -2.49
CA THR A 180 9.88 1.59 -1.19
C THR A 180 8.77 2.27 -0.42
N LEU A 181 7.82 1.49 0.09
CA LEU A 181 6.76 1.92 1.00
C LEU A 181 7.12 1.48 2.42
N ILE A 182 7.20 2.41 3.36
CA ILE A 182 7.55 2.13 4.75
C ILE A 182 6.26 2.09 5.57
N VAL A 183 6.01 0.99 6.26
CA VAL A 183 4.86 0.83 7.16
C VAL A 183 5.29 1.08 8.59
N THR A 184 4.55 1.93 9.30
CA THR A 184 4.77 2.26 10.71
C THR A 184 3.49 2.01 11.51
N ALA A 185 3.60 1.93 12.83
CA ALA A 185 2.45 1.75 13.72
C ALA A 185 2.16 3.04 14.50
N HIS A 186 0.90 3.52 14.39
CA HIS A 186 0.43 4.73 15.07
C HIS A 186 0.74 4.71 16.58
N LYS A 187 1.33 5.79 17.09
CA LYS A 187 1.73 5.99 18.50
C LYS A 187 2.68 4.90 19.08
N ILE A 188 3.22 4.02 18.23
CA ILE A 188 4.16 2.95 18.63
C ILE A 188 5.53 3.24 18.05
N THR A 189 5.62 3.53 16.74
CA THR A 189 6.88 3.81 16.08
C THR A 189 7.39 5.18 16.45
N LYS A 190 8.61 5.26 16.99
CA LYS A 190 9.27 6.53 17.29
C LYS A 190 9.78 7.19 16.01
N LYS A 191 9.67 8.52 15.94
CA LYS A 191 10.11 9.31 14.79
C LYS A 191 11.59 9.04 14.45
N ASP A 192 12.47 9.04 15.43
CA ASP A 192 13.91 8.82 15.23
C ASP A 192 14.22 7.46 14.58
N ALA A 193 13.44 6.41 14.92
CA ALA A 193 13.61 5.09 14.31
C ALA A 193 13.18 5.10 12.83
N LEU A 194 12.07 5.77 12.51
CA LEU A 194 11.65 5.96 11.13
C LEU A 194 12.69 6.77 10.34
N GLU A 195 13.23 7.85 10.89
CA GLU A 195 14.26 8.68 10.25
C GLU A 195 15.52 7.87 9.94
N ARG A 196 15.94 6.97 10.85
CA ARG A 196 17.07 6.07 10.58
C ARG A 196 16.79 5.13 9.42
N VAL A 197 15.59 4.54 9.35
CA VAL A 197 15.20 3.67 8.22
C VAL A 197 15.22 4.43 6.90
N VAL A 198 14.63 5.63 6.88
CA VAL A 198 14.63 6.53 5.70
C VAL A 198 16.07 6.82 5.27
N LYS A 199 16.94 7.22 6.20
CA LYS A 199 18.35 7.50 5.94
C LYS A 199 19.09 6.28 5.38
N ASN A 200 18.88 5.10 5.97
CA ASN A 200 19.53 3.86 5.51
C ASN A 200 19.14 3.49 4.09
N ILE A 201 17.85 3.61 3.74
CA ILE A 201 17.36 3.36 2.38
C ILE A 201 17.96 4.37 1.39
N ARG A 202 17.96 5.67 1.72
CA ARG A 202 18.54 6.71 0.86
C ARG A 202 20.04 6.54 0.68
N ASN A 203 20.79 6.15 1.70
CA ASN A 203 22.23 5.95 1.64
C ASN A 203 22.65 4.87 0.63
N VAL A 204 21.80 3.88 0.36
CA VAL A 204 22.04 2.85 -0.67
C VAL A 204 21.46 3.22 -2.04
N GLY A 205 20.91 4.43 -2.20
CA GLY A 205 20.28 4.89 -3.45
C GLY A 205 18.86 4.34 -3.65
N GLY A 206 18.20 3.85 -2.59
CA GLY A 206 16.80 3.42 -2.66
C GLY A 206 15.83 4.60 -2.70
N ASN A 207 14.80 4.50 -3.54
CA ASN A 207 13.72 5.48 -3.62
C ASN A 207 12.64 5.17 -2.58
N ILE A 208 12.03 6.21 -2.00
CA ILE A 208 10.94 6.08 -1.03
C ILE A 208 9.66 6.61 -1.65
N ALA A 209 8.65 5.75 -1.75
CA ALA A 209 7.31 6.09 -2.20
C ALA A 209 6.52 6.87 -1.13
N GLY A 210 6.76 6.58 0.13
CA GLY A 210 6.07 7.24 1.24
C GLY A 210 6.03 6.36 2.49
N VAL A 211 5.27 6.84 3.47
CA VAL A 211 5.06 6.17 4.76
C VAL A 211 3.57 5.88 4.95
N VAL A 212 3.25 4.66 5.35
CA VAL A 212 1.89 4.26 5.75
C VAL A 212 1.84 4.15 7.26
N ILE A 213 1.00 4.94 7.89
CA ILE A 213 0.71 4.82 9.32
C ILE A 213 -0.41 3.80 9.50
N ASN A 214 -0.05 2.63 10.00
CA ASN A 214 -0.98 1.54 10.30
C ASN A 214 -1.43 1.57 11.76
N LYS A 215 -2.43 0.75 12.09
CA LYS A 215 -3.00 0.62 13.46
C LYS A 215 -3.58 1.91 14.03
N VAL A 216 -4.00 2.83 13.17
CA VAL A 216 -4.75 4.03 13.61
C VAL A 216 -6.10 3.57 14.18
N PRO A 217 -6.45 3.97 15.42
CA PRO A 217 -7.77 3.66 15.97
C PRO A 217 -8.88 4.32 15.13
N VAL A 218 -9.73 3.52 14.54
CA VAL A 218 -10.87 4.01 13.77
C VAL A 218 -12.08 4.01 14.68
N SER A 219 -12.62 5.19 15.02
CA SER A 219 -13.92 5.26 15.69
C SER A 219 -15.00 4.90 14.66
N ALA A 220 -15.71 3.79 14.89
CA ALA A 220 -16.77 3.29 14.01
C ALA A 220 -17.83 4.36 13.69
N LYS A 221 -18.06 5.32 14.60
CA LYS A 221 -19.02 6.41 14.45
C LYS A 221 -18.58 7.46 13.42
N LYS A 222 -17.31 7.88 13.43
CA LYS A 222 -16.76 8.92 12.53
C LYS A 222 -16.56 8.41 11.08
N TYR A 223 -16.34 7.10 10.91
CA TYR A 223 -16.21 6.47 9.58
C TYR A 223 -17.55 6.05 8.98
N GLY A 224 -18.51 5.60 9.83
CA GLY A 224 -19.85 5.24 9.38
C GLY A 224 -20.61 6.43 8.78
N GLU A 225 -20.58 7.57 9.42
CA GLU A 225 -21.29 8.78 8.98
C GLU A 225 -20.77 9.32 7.64
N ARG A 226 -19.44 9.36 7.40
CA ARG A 226 -18.87 9.78 6.11
C ARG A 226 -19.16 8.80 4.97
N TYR A 227 -19.29 7.50 5.28
CA TYR A 227 -19.49 6.47 4.25
C TYR A 227 -20.97 6.34 3.85
N TYR A 228 -21.90 6.57 4.79
CA TYR A 228 -23.34 6.60 4.48
C TYR A 228 -23.70 7.76 3.53
N TYR A 229 -23.04 8.89 3.63
CA TYR A 229 -23.30 10.06 2.77
C TYR A 229 -22.99 9.84 1.28
N TYR A 230 -22.04 8.94 0.95
CA TYR A 230 -21.69 8.62 -0.43
C TYR A 230 -22.38 7.36 -1.00
N GLY A 231 -23.15 6.64 -0.17
CA GLY A 231 -23.74 5.33 -0.53
C GLY A 231 -25.25 5.34 -0.81
N GLU A 232 -25.99 6.39 -0.50
CA GLU A 232 -27.46 6.39 -0.54
C GLU A 232 -28.11 6.75 -1.87
N ASP A 233 -27.40 7.12 -2.91
CA ASP A 233 -28.00 7.53 -4.19
C ASP A 233 -28.51 6.38 -5.09
N LYS A 234 -28.60 5.12 -4.62
CA LYS A 234 -29.02 3.98 -5.47
C LYS A 234 -30.05 3.02 -4.89
N ILE A 235 -30.83 3.36 -3.86
CA ILE A 235 -31.94 2.50 -3.40
C ILE A 235 -33.26 3.29 -3.32
N LEU A 236 -33.64 3.96 -4.39
CA LEU A 236 -35.02 4.45 -4.58
C LEU A 236 -35.55 4.05 -5.97
N SER A 237 -35.45 2.75 -6.30
CA SER A 237 -36.32 2.19 -7.36
C SER A 237 -36.52 0.69 -7.12
N GLY A 238 -37.67 0.35 -6.58
CA GLY A 238 -38.17 -1.01 -6.64
C GLY A 238 -38.58 -1.67 -5.32
N LYS A 239 -39.68 -1.21 -4.71
CA LYS A 239 -40.58 -2.12 -4.00
C LYS A 239 -42.03 -1.65 -4.19
N SER A 240 -42.72 -2.37 -5.07
CA SER A 240 -44.19 -2.38 -5.18
C SER A 240 -44.80 -3.08 -3.96
N LYS A 241 -45.84 -2.45 -3.44
CA LYS A 241 -47.02 -2.93 -2.70
C LYS A 241 -47.06 -4.40 -2.28
N LYS A 242 -47.18 -4.64 -0.97
CA LYS A 242 -48.19 -5.55 -0.42
C LYS A 242 -48.70 -5.00 0.91
N GLU A 243 -50.01 -4.99 1.01
CA GLU A 243 -50.88 -4.50 2.09
C GLU A 243 -50.74 -5.33 3.38
N ALA A 244 -50.80 -4.64 4.52
CA ALA A 244 -51.55 -5.15 5.67
C ALA A 244 -51.85 -3.98 6.63
N ASN A 245 -53.14 -3.81 6.82
CA ASN A 245 -53.83 -2.97 7.82
C ASN A 245 -53.25 -3.10 9.22
N ILE A 246 -53.28 -2.03 10.01
CA ILE A 246 -53.97 -1.92 11.31
C ILE A 246 -53.66 -0.56 12.00
N ASN A 247 -54.73 0.16 12.24
CA ASN A 247 -55.04 1.16 13.29
C ASN A 247 -54.23 2.47 13.52
N LYS A 248 -54.92 3.51 13.15
CA LYS A 248 -55.11 4.87 13.69
C LYS A 248 -54.44 5.20 15.02
N LYS A 249 -53.58 6.24 15.00
CA LYS A 249 -53.74 7.41 15.88
C LYS A 249 -53.22 8.65 15.16
N GLN A 250 -54.03 9.66 15.07
CA GLN A 250 -53.80 10.97 14.47
C GLN A 250 -52.79 11.77 15.31
N THR A 251 -51.78 12.34 14.68
CA THR A 251 -51.22 13.63 15.04
C THR A 251 -50.77 14.35 13.77
N SER A 252 -51.16 15.59 13.67
CA SER A 252 -51.09 16.52 12.57
C SER A 252 -49.71 16.67 11.91
N ALA A 253 -49.62 16.39 10.61
CA ALA A 253 -48.50 16.78 9.76
C ALA A 253 -48.81 18.16 9.16
N GLY A 254 -48.02 19.17 9.53
CA GLY A 254 -47.99 20.46 8.86
C GLY A 254 -47.34 20.33 7.49
N ASN A 255 -48.03 20.85 6.47
CA ASN A 255 -47.52 21.00 5.12
C ASN A 255 -46.41 22.06 5.11
N PHE A 256 -45.16 21.66 4.89
CA PHE A 256 -44.07 22.58 4.58
C PHE A 256 -43.99 22.79 3.06
N SER A 257 -43.94 24.07 2.62
CA SER A 257 -43.83 24.46 1.24
C SER A 257 -42.37 24.30 0.74
N PHE A 258 -42.22 24.31 -0.60
CA PHE A 258 -40.89 24.22 -1.25
C PHE A 258 -39.94 25.37 -0.85
N GLU A 259 -40.51 26.55 -0.52
CA GLU A 259 -39.75 27.73 -0.08
C GLU A 259 -39.14 27.57 1.32
N ASP A 260 -39.75 26.78 2.20
CA ASP A 260 -39.24 26.47 3.54
C ASP A 260 -37.98 25.53 3.49
N ARG A 261 -37.77 24.82 2.38
CA ARG A 261 -36.58 23.99 2.18
C ARG A 261 -35.35 24.80 1.76
N LEU A 262 -35.55 25.87 0.94
CA LEU A 262 -34.46 26.72 0.51
C LEU A 262 -33.90 27.63 1.61
N SER A 263 -34.74 28.04 2.56
CA SER A 263 -34.28 28.82 3.72
C SER A 263 -33.44 28.01 4.72
N ASN A 264 -33.62 26.67 4.76
CA ASN A 264 -32.83 25.79 5.61
C ASN A 264 -31.47 25.44 5.01
N GLU A 265 -31.29 25.39 3.67
CA GLU A 265 -30.02 25.13 3.04
C GLU A 265 -28.99 26.25 3.33
N GLY A 266 -29.40 27.52 3.32
CA GLY A 266 -28.52 28.65 3.68
C GLY A 266 -27.99 28.59 5.13
N THR A 267 -28.78 28.03 6.04
CA THR A 267 -28.36 27.87 7.46
C THR A 267 -27.38 26.71 7.65
N TYR A 268 -27.46 25.67 6.80
CA TYR A 268 -26.53 24.56 6.83
C TYR A 268 -25.19 24.92 6.20
N GLN A 269 -25.14 25.71 5.11
CA GLN A 269 -23.90 26.19 4.52
C GLN A 269 -23.12 27.11 5.48
N ASN A 270 -23.77 28.09 6.10
CA ASN A 270 -23.13 28.96 7.10
C ASN A 270 -22.63 28.20 8.34
N LYS A 271 -23.30 27.11 8.73
CA LYS A 271 -22.84 26.24 9.82
C LYS A 271 -21.63 25.36 9.42
N MET A 272 -21.55 24.97 8.14
CA MET A 272 -20.39 24.23 7.63
C MET A 272 -19.16 25.13 7.48
N GLU A 273 -19.32 26.35 6.98
CA GLU A 273 -18.23 27.33 6.89
C GLU A 273 -17.69 27.72 8.27
N GLN A 274 -18.54 27.91 9.27
CA GLN A 274 -18.09 28.15 10.67
C GLN A 274 -17.41 26.91 11.29
N MET A 275 -17.83 25.70 10.95
CA MET A 275 -17.17 24.47 11.42
C MET A 275 -15.84 24.21 10.69
N GLU A 276 -15.64 24.70 9.47
CA GLU A 276 -14.37 24.67 8.76
C GLU A 276 -13.39 25.72 9.31
N GLU A 277 -13.84 26.94 9.66
CA GLU A 277 -13.01 27.95 10.33
C GLU A 277 -12.58 27.53 11.75
N ASP A 278 -13.46 26.94 12.55
CA ASP A 278 -13.12 26.42 13.88
C ASP A 278 -12.18 25.21 13.86
N ASN A 279 -12.19 24.39 12.80
CA ASN A 279 -11.25 23.29 12.60
C ASN A 279 -9.88 23.77 12.07
N PHE A 280 -9.81 24.89 11.37
CA PHE A 280 -8.56 25.45 10.88
C PHE A 280 -7.71 26.07 12.01
N LEU A 281 -8.33 26.44 13.14
CA LEU A 281 -7.65 27.01 14.32
C LEU A 281 -7.20 25.97 15.35
N ARG A 282 -7.45 24.67 15.13
CA ARG A 282 -6.90 23.57 15.93
C ARG A 282 -5.85 22.82 15.12
N ASN A 283 -4.63 23.32 15.16
CA ASN A 283 -3.43 22.73 14.56
C ASN A 283 -3.03 21.41 15.28
N ASP A 284 -3.66 20.29 14.95
CA ASP A 284 -3.16 18.96 15.36
C ASP A 284 -3.45 17.84 14.33
N ASP A 285 -3.92 18.15 13.12
CA ASP A 285 -4.15 17.17 12.07
C ASP A 285 -3.36 17.52 10.79
N GLU A 286 -2.07 17.19 10.76
CA GLU A 286 -1.35 17.07 9.49
C GLU A 286 -1.97 15.97 8.63
N PRO A 287 -2.06 16.14 7.30
CA PRO A 287 -2.69 15.15 6.43
C PRO A 287 -1.96 13.82 6.48
N PHE A 288 -2.71 12.74 6.42
CA PHE A 288 -2.31 11.34 6.50
C PHE A 288 -1.17 10.94 5.53
N TRP A 289 -0.89 11.75 4.54
CA TRP A 289 0.18 11.54 3.56
C TRP A 289 0.59 12.87 2.91
N VAL A 290 1.90 13.13 2.89
CA VAL A 290 2.52 14.27 2.18
C VAL A 290 3.49 13.70 1.14
N PRO A 291 3.34 14.01 -0.15
CA PRO A 291 4.35 13.68 -1.14
C PRO A 291 5.57 14.59 -0.93
N GLU A 292 6.76 13.99 -0.95
CA GLU A 292 8.01 14.73 -0.87
C GLU A 292 8.24 15.46 -2.20
N GLN A 293 8.26 16.78 -2.18
CA GLN A 293 8.68 17.60 -3.32
C GLN A 293 10.18 17.43 -3.53
N GLN A 294 10.59 17.04 -4.74
CA GLN A 294 11.99 17.08 -5.14
C GLN A 294 12.40 18.54 -5.26
N ASN A 295 13.28 19.00 -4.37
CA ASN A 295 14.02 20.23 -4.57
C ASN A 295 15.05 19.99 -5.69
N GLU A 296 14.75 20.48 -6.88
CA GLU A 296 15.76 20.71 -7.91
C GLU A 296 16.67 21.83 -7.40
N GLY A 297 17.79 21.46 -6.80
CA GLY A 297 18.85 22.40 -6.42
C GLY A 297 19.55 22.90 -7.67
N GLU A 298 19.46 24.20 -7.90
CA GLU A 298 20.23 24.93 -8.87
C GLU A 298 21.73 24.66 -8.68
N ASN A 299 22.34 24.06 -9.68
CA ASN A 299 23.78 23.95 -9.84
C ASN A 299 24.27 25.26 -10.49
N THR A 300 24.60 26.26 -9.69
CA THR A 300 25.40 27.39 -10.16
C THR A 300 26.88 27.00 -10.11
N SER A 301 27.41 26.85 -11.32
CA SER A 301 28.83 26.82 -11.63
C SER A 301 29.58 28.00 -11.00
N ASN A 302 30.64 27.70 -10.26
CA ASN A 302 31.78 28.61 -10.08
C ASN A 302 33.06 27.89 -10.49
N GLU A 303 33.46 28.12 -11.75
CA GLU A 303 34.86 28.09 -12.18
C GLU A 303 35.52 29.39 -11.71
N GLU A 304 36.51 29.32 -10.88
CA GLU A 304 37.61 30.32 -10.77
C GLU A 304 38.87 29.60 -10.27
N ILE A 305 39.78 29.36 -11.18
CA ILE A 305 41.17 29.87 -11.27
C ILE A 305 41.96 29.83 -9.96
N LEU A 306 42.95 28.99 -9.90
CA LEU A 306 44.24 29.27 -9.28
C LEU A 306 45.38 28.58 -10.03
N SER A 307 46.05 29.40 -10.84
CA SER A 307 47.44 29.19 -11.32
C SER A 307 48.41 29.57 -10.22
N ASP A 308 49.59 28.95 -10.29
CA ASP A 308 50.92 29.37 -9.79
C ASP A 308 51.21 29.24 -8.27
N LYS A 309 52.11 28.37 -7.94
CA LYS A 309 53.55 28.58 -7.61
C LYS A 309 54.17 27.40 -6.88
N THR A 310 55.34 27.06 -7.46
CA THR A 310 56.51 26.27 -6.96
C THR A 310 56.30 24.80 -6.72
#